data_2b8c1c93c939f1a5871b314874695b63
#
_entry.id   2b8c1c93c939f1a5871b314874695b63
#
_cell.length_a   1.000
_cell.length_b   1.000
_cell.length_c   1.000
_cell.angle_alpha   90.00
_cell.angle_beta   90.00
_cell.angle_gamma   90.00
#
_symmetry.space_group_name_H-M   'P 1'
#
loop_
_entity.id
_entity.type
_entity.pdbx_description
1 polymer ?
#
loop_
_entity_poly.entity_id
_entity_poly.type
_entity_poly.pdbx_seq_one_letter_code
_entity_poly.pdbx_strand_id
1 'polypeptide(L)'
;MSNAPDIRYVRYENSRENEYVAAMRQLISKDLSEPYSIYVYRYFLYQWGDLCFLAMDDKDEMVGVVVSKLEPHRDGPLRGYIAMLAVREEYRGRGIATKLVRMAIDAMIERDADEIVLETEITNTGAMKLYERLGFLRSKQLHRYYLNGNSAYRLVLYLKEGVGAIRTALVDPYGLPPPVPGLPDACGGHSHANMGSLI
;
A
#
# COMPACT_ATOMS: atom_id res chain seq x y z
N MET A 1 1.83 -7.31 36.60
CA MET A 1 1.85 -6.41 35.44
C MET A 1 2.51 -7.17 34.30
N SER A 2 1.78 -7.74 33.35
CA SER A 2 2.39 -8.40 32.21
C SER A 2 2.98 -7.32 31.32
N ASN A 3 4.30 -7.28 31.20
CA ASN A 3 4.94 -6.43 30.20
C ASN A 3 4.38 -6.82 28.84
N ALA A 4 3.83 -5.84 28.12
CA ALA A 4 3.44 -6.05 26.74
C ALA A 4 4.68 -6.55 25.97
N PRO A 5 4.56 -7.61 25.14
CA PRO A 5 5.70 -8.16 24.42
C PRO A 5 6.41 -7.06 23.62
N ASP A 6 7.74 -7.07 23.66
CA ASP A 6 8.55 -6.13 22.90
C ASP A 6 8.41 -6.43 21.40
N ILE A 7 8.31 -5.40 20.58
CA ILE A 7 8.12 -5.53 19.13
C ILE A 7 9.39 -5.11 18.41
N ARG A 8 10.00 -6.04 17.72
CA ARG A 8 11.17 -5.81 16.85
C ARG A 8 10.71 -5.57 15.42
N TYR A 9 11.20 -4.51 14.81
CA TYR A 9 10.90 -4.17 13.42
C TYR A 9 12.10 -4.52 12.55
N VAL A 10 11.85 -5.30 11.50
CA VAL A 10 12.90 -5.76 10.58
C VAL A 10 12.50 -5.48 9.14
N ARG A 11 13.52 -5.25 8.30
CA ARG A 11 13.34 -5.19 6.84
C ARG A 11 13.24 -6.62 6.31
N TYR A 12 12.47 -6.81 5.25
CA TYR A 12 12.39 -8.11 4.58
C TYR A 12 13.76 -8.52 4.02
N GLU A 13 14.10 -9.80 4.17
CA GLU A 13 15.32 -10.40 3.67
C GLU A 13 14.99 -11.63 2.81
N ASN A 14 15.53 -11.69 1.58
CA ASN A 14 15.31 -12.81 0.66
C ASN A 14 15.81 -14.15 1.22
N SER A 15 16.82 -14.14 2.09
CA SER A 15 17.36 -15.35 2.73
C SER A 15 16.32 -16.12 3.55
N ARG A 16 15.28 -15.43 4.04
CA ARG A 16 14.16 -15.99 4.83
C ARG A 16 12.83 -16.00 4.07
N GLU A 17 12.84 -15.94 2.74
CA GLU A 17 11.62 -15.81 1.92
C GLU A 17 10.53 -16.82 2.29
N ASN A 18 10.87 -18.11 2.35
CA ASN A 18 9.88 -19.18 2.55
C ASN A 18 9.14 -19.01 3.89
N GLU A 19 9.85 -18.59 4.92
CA GLU A 19 9.31 -18.35 6.25
C GLU A 19 8.43 -17.10 6.25
N TYR A 20 8.95 -15.98 5.74
CA TYR A 20 8.25 -14.71 5.73
C TYR A 20 7.00 -14.75 4.85
N VAL A 21 7.07 -15.35 3.66
CA VAL A 21 5.91 -15.46 2.77
C VAL A 21 4.81 -16.33 3.38
N ALA A 22 5.17 -17.42 4.06
CA ALA A 22 4.20 -18.26 4.75
C ALA A 22 3.49 -17.49 5.88
N ALA A 23 4.25 -16.76 6.71
CA ALA A 23 3.71 -15.95 7.80
C ALA A 23 2.86 -14.77 7.28
N MET A 24 3.32 -14.07 6.21
CA MET A 24 2.55 -13.02 5.56
C MET A 24 1.19 -13.53 5.05
N ARG A 25 1.18 -14.67 4.37
CA ARG A 25 -0.06 -15.28 3.86
C ARG A 25 -1.01 -15.61 4.99
N GLN A 26 -0.50 -16.20 6.09
CA GLN A 26 -1.31 -16.53 7.26
C GLN A 26 -1.90 -15.28 7.90
N LEU A 27 -1.10 -14.22 8.05
CA LEU A 27 -1.53 -12.95 8.65
C LEU A 27 -2.55 -12.24 7.76
N ILE A 28 -2.23 -12.09 6.48
CA ILE A 28 -3.04 -11.34 5.52
C ILE A 28 -4.34 -12.07 5.19
N SER A 29 -4.35 -13.39 5.05
CA SER A 29 -5.55 -14.16 4.71
C SER A 29 -6.67 -14.12 5.76
N LYS A 30 -6.33 -13.79 7.00
CA LYS A 30 -7.33 -13.61 8.09
C LYS A 30 -8.08 -12.29 7.98
N ASP A 31 -7.42 -11.27 7.44
CA ASP A 31 -7.89 -9.89 7.47
C ASP A 31 -8.40 -9.43 6.09
N LEU A 32 -8.00 -10.11 5.01
CA LEU A 32 -8.39 -9.78 3.64
C LEU A 32 -9.56 -10.61 3.14
N SER A 33 -10.52 -9.94 2.55
CA SER A 33 -11.60 -10.58 1.79
C SER A 33 -11.11 -11.19 0.46
N GLU A 34 -9.87 -10.90 0.03
CA GLU A 34 -9.32 -11.35 -1.26
C GLU A 34 -8.11 -12.28 -1.05
N PRO A 35 -8.18 -13.54 -1.54
CA PRO A 35 -7.06 -14.47 -1.46
C PRO A 35 -6.00 -14.10 -2.50
N TYR A 36 -4.87 -13.56 -2.06
CA TYR A 36 -3.73 -13.35 -2.95
C TYR A 36 -2.98 -14.65 -3.21
N SER A 37 -2.65 -14.88 -4.49
CA SER A 37 -1.75 -15.98 -4.85
C SER A 37 -0.32 -15.71 -4.34
N ILE A 38 0.48 -16.77 -4.15
CA ILE A 38 1.88 -16.64 -3.74
C ILE A 38 2.69 -15.77 -4.72
N TYR A 39 2.31 -15.75 -5.99
CA TYR A 39 2.99 -14.96 -7.03
C TYR A 39 2.86 -13.46 -6.81
N VAL A 40 1.77 -13.01 -6.20
CA VAL A 40 1.57 -11.60 -5.87
C VAL A 40 2.56 -11.15 -4.80
N TYR A 41 2.75 -11.95 -3.74
CA TYR A 41 3.75 -11.64 -2.71
C TYR A 41 5.17 -11.61 -3.32
N ARG A 42 5.54 -12.62 -4.09
CA ARG A 42 6.84 -12.72 -4.74
C ARG A 42 7.10 -11.57 -5.70
N TYR A 43 6.09 -11.12 -6.45
CA TYR A 43 6.21 -9.97 -7.33
C TYR A 43 6.70 -8.72 -6.59
N PHE A 44 6.15 -8.41 -5.40
CA PHE A 44 6.60 -7.28 -4.59
C PHE A 44 7.96 -7.53 -3.95
N LEU A 45 8.13 -8.68 -3.34
CA LEU A 45 9.29 -8.98 -2.51
C LEU A 45 10.58 -9.11 -3.32
N TYR A 46 10.51 -9.64 -4.56
CA TYR A 46 11.68 -9.74 -5.43
C TYR A 46 12.15 -8.40 -5.97
N GLN A 47 11.24 -7.50 -6.26
CA GLN A 47 11.58 -6.20 -6.86
C GLN A 47 11.78 -5.10 -5.82
N TRP A 48 11.05 -5.15 -4.71
CA TRP A 48 11.02 -4.08 -3.69
C TRP A 48 11.04 -4.64 -2.26
N GLY A 49 11.73 -5.73 -2.02
CA GLY A 49 11.86 -6.32 -0.68
C GLY A 49 12.44 -5.34 0.34
N ASP A 50 13.30 -4.44 -0.10
CA ASP A 50 13.89 -3.38 0.71
C ASP A 50 12.89 -2.29 1.14
N LEU A 51 11.70 -2.23 0.52
CA LEU A 51 10.57 -1.38 0.90
C LEU A 51 9.49 -2.13 1.69
N CYS A 52 9.76 -3.38 2.10
CA CYS A 52 8.86 -4.21 2.88
C CYS A 52 9.40 -4.40 4.29
N PHE A 53 8.54 -4.23 5.30
CA PHE A 53 8.93 -4.30 6.70
C PHE A 53 7.99 -5.18 7.50
N LEU A 54 8.54 -5.84 8.52
CA LEU A 54 7.87 -6.80 9.37
C LEU A 54 7.96 -6.35 10.82
N ALA A 55 6.93 -6.61 11.58
CA ALA A 55 6.92 -6.50 13.04
C ALA A 55 6.90 -7.91 13.62
N MET A 56 7.89 -8.24 14.43
CA MET A 56 8.10 -9.52 15.08
C MET A 56 7.95 -9.37 16.59
N ASP A 57 7.31 -10.32 17.24
CA ASP A 57 7.23 -10.33 18.70
C ASP A 57 8.46 -10.96 19.34
N ASP A 58 8.43 -11.13 20.66
CA ASP A 58 9.50 -11.73 21.49
C ASP A 58 9.71 -13.24 21.23
N LYS A 59 8.76 -13.90 20.54
CA LYS A 59 8.85 -15.29 20.12
C LYS A 59 9.29 -15.47 18.67
N ASP A 60 9.71 -14.38 18.01
CA ASP A 60 10.03 -14.33 16.58
C ASP A 60 8.82 -14.65 15.68
N GLU A 61 7.58 -14.43 16.18
CA GLU A 61 6.38 -14.54 15.37
C GLU A 61 6.05 -13.22 14.68
N MET A 62 5.63 -13.30 13.42
CA MET A 62 5.19 -12.12 12.67
C MET A 62 3.82 -11.64 13.18
N VAL A 63 3.79 -10.41 13.68
CA VAL A 63 2.58 -9.76 14.20
C VAL A 63 2.11 -8.60 13.35
N GLY A 64 2.93 -8.15 12.41
CA GLY A 64 2.56 -7.10 11.46
C GLY A 64 3.46 -7.09 10.24
N VAL A 65 2.95 -6.55 9.13
CA VAL A 65 3.67 -6.44 7.87
C VAL A 65 3.17 -5.26 7.06
N VAL A 66 4.09 -4.57 6.37
CA VAL A 66 3.80 -3.65 5.28
C VAL A 66 4.52 -4.11 4.03
N VAL A 67 3.79 -4.19 2.92
CA VAL A 67 4.33 -4.53 1.60
C VAL A 67 4.13 -3.34 0.69
N SER A 68 5.20 -2.85 0.08
CA SER A 68 5.15 -1.66 -0.76
C SER A 68 6.07 -1.76 -1.97
N LYS A 69 5.87 -0.88 -2.93
CA LYS A 69 6.68 -0.75 -4.14
C LYS A 69 6.91 0.71 -4.50
N LEU A 70 7.89 0.94 -5.37
CA LEU A 70 8.24 2.26 -5.89
C LEU A 70 8.55 2.14 -7.38
N GLU A 71 7.77 2.80 -8.23
CA GLU A 71 7.95 2.79 -9.68
C GLU A 71 7.48 4.10 -10.32
N PRO A 72 8.03 4.50 -11.48
CA PRO A 72 7.50 5.63 -12.23
C PRO A 72 6.02 5.39 -12.60
N HIS A 73 5.19 6.41 -12.41
CA HIS A 73 3.78 6.32 -12.79
C HIS A 73 3.56 6.93 -14.15
N ARG A 74 3.57 6.11 -15.22
CA ARG A 74 3.53 6.55 -16.61
C ARG A 74 4.68 7.53 -16.88
N ASP A 75 4.41 8.66 -17.53
CA ASP A 75 5.36 9.75 -17.75
C ASP A 75 5.35 10.79 -16.59
N GLY A 76 4.90 10.37 -15.42
CA GLY A 76 4.67 11.23 -14.26
C GLY A 76 5.61 10.94 -13.08
N PRO A 77 5.16 11.22 -11.86
CA PRO A 77 5.97 11.16 -10.66
C PRO A 77 6.46 9.74 -10.33
N LEU A 78 7.61 9.65 -9.65
CA LEU A 78 8.08 8.43 -9.00
C LEU A 78 7.16 8.13 -7.82
N ARG A 79 6.33 7.11 -7.98
CA ARG A 79 5.23 6.81 -7.07
C ARG A 79 5.51 5.60 -6.21
N GLY A 80 5.50 5.82 -4.90
CA GLY A 80 5.36 4.77 -3.92
C GLY A 80 3.93 4.22 -3.88
N TYR A 81 3.80 2.94 -3.60
CA TYR A 81 2.52 2.29 -3.44
C TYR A 81 2.54 1.35 -2.23
N ILE A 82 1.69 1.61 -1.24
CA ILE A 82 1.48 0.68 -0.13
C ILE A 82 0.42 -0.32 -0.56
N ALA A 83 0.87 -1.54 -0.84
CA ALA A 83 0.02 -2.60 -1.38
C ALA A 83 -0.72 -3.36 -0.28
N MET A 84 -0.05 -3.66 0.82
CA MET A 84 -0.61 -4.44 1.92
C MET A 84 -0.12 -3.89 3.25
N LEU A 85 -1.01 -3.81 4.23
CA LEU A 85 -0.71 -3.52 5.62
C LEU A 85 -1.61 -4.41 6.48
N ALA A 86 -1.01 -5.20 7.35
CA ALA A 86 -1.76 -6.04 8.27
C ALA A 86 -1.09 -6.08 9.64
N VAL A 87 -1.88 -6.12 10.70
CA VAL A 87 -1.43 -6.30 12.09
C VAL A 87 -2.40 -7.25 12.78
N ARG A 88 -1.86 -8.29 13.42
CA ARG A 88 -2.66 -9.25 14.21
C ARG A 88 -3.59 -8.52 15.16
N GLU A 89 -4.82 -8.98 15.26
CA GLU A 89 -5.89 -8.31 16.02
C GLU A 89 -5.48 -8.05 17.47
N GLU A 90 -4.88 -9.02 18.13
CA GLU A 90 -4.42 -8.94 19.51
C GLU A 90 -3.26 -7.96 19.75
N TYR A 91 -2.62 -7.50 18.67
CA TYR A 91 -1.53 -6.51 18.70
C TYR A 91 -1.95 -5.12 18.22
N ARG A 92 -3.22 -4.94 17.80
CA ARG A 92 -3.74 -3.65 17.34
C ARG A 92 -3.81 -2.63 18.48
N GLY A 93 -3.93 -1.35 18.12
CA GLY A 93 -3.98 -0.26 19.09
C GLY A 93 -2.63 0.10 19.73
N ARG A 94 -1.55 -0.60 19.40
CA ARG A 94 -0.19 -0.42 19.95
C ARG A 94 0.75 0.42 19.08
N GLY A 95 0.24 1.04 18.03
CA GLY A 95 1.02 1.87 17.11
C GLY A 95 1.86 1.10 16.08
N ILE A 96 1.75 -0.24 16.01
CA ILE A 96 2.57 -1.09 15.10
C ILE A 96 2.36 -0.71 13.65
N ALA A 97 1.11 -0.58 13.20
CA ALA A 97 0.79 -0.17 11.83
C ALA A 97 1.39 1.20 11.49
N THR A 98 1.27 2.18 12.39
CA THR A 98 1.86 3.51 12.22
C THR A 98 3.38 3.44 12.05
N LYS A 99 4.05 2.61 12.85
CA LYS A 99 5.51 2.44 12.75
C LYS A 99 5.92 1.79 11.44
N LEU A 100 5.23 0.72 11.03
CA LEU A 100 5.49 0.03 9.76
C LEU A 100 5.32 0.97 8.56
N VAL A 101 4.22 1.73 8.52
CA VAL A 101 3.96 2.68 7.42
C VAL A 101 5.01 3.79 7.39
N ARG A 102 5.42 4.33 8.55
CA ARG A 102 6.50 5.32 8.61
C ARG A 102 7.81 4.77 8.05
N MET A 103 8.20 3.56 8.42
CA MET A 103 9.40 2.92 7.88
C MET A 103 9.34 2.77 6.36
N ALA A 104 8.17 2.41 5.80
CA ALA A 104 7.98 2.34 4.36
C ALA A 104 8.06 3.72 3.70
N ILE A 105 7.45 4.76 4.31
CA ILE A 105 7.54 6.15 3.84
C ILE A 105 8.99 6.61 3.82
N ASP A 106 9.72 6.43 4.94
CA ASP A 106 11.12 6.86 5.07
C ASP A 106 12.00 6.18 4.02
N ALA A 107 11.85 4.87 3.81
CA ALA A 107 12.59 4.12 2.79
C ALA A 107 12.25 4.56 1.35
N MET A 108 11.01 4.98 1.07
CA MET A 108 10.64 5.54 -0.23
C MET A 108 11.20 6.95 -0.44
N ILE A 109 11.26 7.77 0.63
CA ILE A 109 11.89 9.10 0.60
C ILE A 109 13.39 8.96 0.30
N GLU A 110 14.08 8.02 0.94
CA GLU A 110 15.49 7.72 0.68
C GLU A 110 15.75 7.32 -0.80
N ARG A 111 14.74 6.79 -1.48
CA ARG A 111 14.77 6.45 -2.91
C ARG A 111 14.14 7.50 -3.80
N ASP A 112 14.04 8.72 -3.31
CA ASP A 112 13.60 9.92 -4.07
C ASP A 112 12.15 9.87 -4.57
N ALA A 113 11.25 9.16 -3.86
CA ALA A 113 9.83 9.14 -4.19
C ALA A 113 9.23 10.55 -4.22
N ASP A 114 8.35 10.82 -5.16
CA ASP A 114 7.64 12.09 -5.30
C ASP A 114 6.32 12.09 -4.54
N GLU A 115 5.64 10.94 -4.54
CA GLU A 115 4.37 10.75 -3.84
C GLU A 115 4.20 9.28 -3.43
N ILE A 116 3.33 9.02 -2.46
CA ILE A 116 2.91 7.67 -2.07
C ILE A 116 1.40 7.58 -2.17
N VAL A 117 0.89 6.49 -2.75
CA VAL A 117 -0.54 6.23 -2.86
C VAL A 117 -0.91 4.88 -2.26
N LEU A 118 -2.17 4.75 -1.89
CA LEU A 118 -2.80 3.51 -1.47
C LEU A 118 -4.31 3.57 -1.69
N GLU A 119 -4.96 2.42 -1.65
CA GLU A 119 -6.41 2.32 -1.58
C GLU A 119 -6.82 1.66 -0.26
N THR A 120 -7.89 2.15 0.33
CA THR A 120 -8.52 1.55 1.51
C THR A 120 -10.03 1.59 1.40
N GLU A 121 -10.70 0.57 1.95
CA GLU A 121 -12.15 0.50 1.95
C GLU A 121 -12.76 1.70 2.68
N ILE A 122 -13.84 2.28 2.13
CA ILE A 122 -14.48 3.47 2.70
C ILE A 122 -15.02 3.24 4.11
N THR A 123 -15.33 1.99 4.45
CA THR A 123 -15.82 1.58 5.77
C THR A 123 -14.69 1.34 6.77
N ASN A 124 -13.43 1.23 6.31
CA ASN A 124 -12.28 1.03 7.19
C ASN A 124 -11.86 2.35 7.86
N THR A 125 -12.64 2.76 8.87
CA THR A 125 -12.40 4.01 9.60
C THR A 125 -11.09 4.01 10.38
N GLY A 126 -10.61 2.84 10.79
CA GLY A 126 -9.32 2.69 11.48
C GLY A 126 -8.15 3.03 10.56
N ALA A 127 -8.15 2.46 9.36
CA ALA A 127 -7.17 2.76 8.32
C ALA A 127 -7.20 4.23 7.91
N MET A 128 -8.41 4.77 7.68
CA MET A 128 -8.57 6.18 7.32
C MET A 128 -7.91 7.11 8.34
N LYS A 129 -8.19 6.91 9.64
CA LYS A 129 -7.60 7.72 10.72
C LYS A 129 -6.08 7.58 10.80
N LEU A 130 -5.55 6.37 10.57
CA LEU A 130 -4.10 6.14 10.57
C LEU A 130 -3.42 6.94 9.46
N TYR A 131 -3.90 6.80 8.23
CA TYR A 131 -3.29 7.45 7.07
C TYR A 131 -3.47 8.97 7.11
N GLU A 132 -4.63 9.48 7.53
CA GLU A 132 -4.84 10.92 7.72
C GLU A 132 -3.86 11.53 8.75
N ARG A 133 -3.58 10.83 9.87
CA ARG A 133 -2.56 11.24 10.85
C ARG A 133 -1.14 11.22 10.31
N LEU A 134 -0.88 10.41 9.29
CA LEU A 134 0.42 10.36 8.60
C LEU A 134 0.51 11.38 7.45
N GLY A 135 -0.53 12.19 7.23
CA GLY A 135 -0.54 13.26 6.23
C GLY A 135 -1.12 12.86 4.87
N PHE A 136 -1.67 11.66 4.74
CA PHE A 136 -2.35 11.26 3.51
C PHE A 136 -3.66 12.04 3.33
N LEU A 137 -3.92 12.44 2.11
CA LEU A 137 -5.12 13.15 1.68
C LEU A 137 -6.00 12.24 0.84
N ARG A 138 -7.32 12.38 0.96
CA ARG A 138 -8.26 11.69 0.07
C ARG A 138 -8.21 12.31 -1.32
N SER A 139 -7.80 11.53 -2.29
CA SER A 139 -7.64 11.98 -3.68
C SER A 139 -8.85 11.64 -4.53
N LYS A 140 -9.39 10.42 -4.39
CA LYS A 140 -10.41 9.90 -5.28
C LYS A 140 -11.22 8.80 -4.60
N GLN A 141 -12.53 8.76 -4.84
CA GLN A 141 -13.37 7.61 -4.52
C GLN A 141 -13.44 6.68 -5.72
N LEU A 142 -13.25 5.37 -5.48
CA LEU A 142 -13.30 4.30 -6.45
C LEU A 142 -14.53 3.44 -6.15
N HIS A 143 -15.55 3.54 -7.00
CA HIS A 143 -16.78 2.79 -6.82
C HIS A 143 -16.60 1.31 -7.18
N ARG A 144 -17.13 0.42 -6.34
CA ARG A 144 -17.09 -1.05 -6.54
C ARG A 144 -15.67 -1.55 -6.84
N TYR A 145 -14.72 -1.08 -6.06
CA TYR A 145 -13.31 -1.34 -6.28
C TYR A 145 -12.88 -2.75 -5.89
N TYR A 146 -13.41 -3.27 -4.79
CA TYR A 146 -13.10 -4.60 -4.28
C TYR A 146 -14.01 -5.66 -4.87
N LEU A 147 -13.57 -6.94 -4.86
CA LEU A 147 -14.36 -8.08 -5.37
C LEU A 147 -15.69 -8.25 -4.66
N ASN A 148 -15.78 -7.87 -3.40
CA ASN A 148 -17.03 -7.86 -2.62
C ASN A 148 -17.99 -6.72 -3.03
N GLY A 149 -17.61 -5.88 -4.01
CA GLY A 149 -18.39 -4.74 -4.48
C GLY A 149 -18.23 -3.47 -3.64
N ASN A 150 -17.43 -3.50 -2.59
CA ASN A 150 -17.19 -2.33 -1.76
C ASN A 150 -16.34 -1.27 -2.47
N SER A 151 -16.61 -0.01 -2.16
CA SER A 151 -15.88 1.14 -2.70
C SER A 151 -14.65 1.44 -1.85
N ALA A 152 -13.65 2.05 -2.48
CA ALA A 152 -12.43 2.49 -1.82
C ALA A 152 -12.24 4.00 -1.92
N TYR A 153 -11.44 4.54 -1.01
CA TYR A 153 -10.76 5.82 -1.22
C TYR A 153 -9.32 5.54 -1.66
N ARG A 154 -8.89 6.24 -2.73
CA ARG A 154 -7.47 6.42 -3.00
C ARG A 154 -6.96 7.56 -2.15
N LEU A 155 -5.93 7.27 -1.37
CA LEU A 155 -5.23 8.24 -0.55
C LEU A 155 -3.87 8.55 -1.19
N VAL A 156 -3.40 9.77 -1.01
CA VAL A 156 -2.11 10.24 -1.53
C VAL A 156 -1.36 11.04 -0.47
N LEU A 157 -0.06 10.78 -0.35
CA LEU A 157 0.88 11.59 0.39
C LEU A 157 1.86 12.19 -0.61
N TYR A 158 1.87 13.51 -0.74
CA TYR A 158 2.85 14.23 -1.56
C TYR A 158 4.12 14.44 -0.74
N LEU A 159 5.26 14.02 -1.29
CA LEU A 159 6.57 14.11 -0.62
C LEU A 159 7.38 15.30 -1.11
N LYS A 160 7.10 15.79 -2.33
CA LYS A 160 7.77 16.94 -2.92
C LYS A 160 6.77 18.04 -3.26
N GLU A 161 7.20 19.28 -3.15
CA GLU A 161 6.40 20.43 -3.56
C GLU A 161 6.09 20.40 -5.06
N GLY A 162 4.89 20.85 -5.43
CA GLY A 162 4.47 20.95 -6.82
C GLY A 162 3.95 19.66 -7.45
N VAL A 163 4.20 18.48 -6.89
CA VAL A 163 3.73 17.20 -7.46
C VAL A 163 2.22 17.16 -7.58
N GLY A 164 1.50 17.69 -6.60
CA GLY A 164 0.03 17.81 -6.64
C GLY A 164 -0.47 18.78 -7.73
N ALA A 165 0.29 19.84 -8.01
CA ALA A 165 -0.06 20.83 -9.02
C ALA A 165 0.14 20.32 -10.46
N ILE A 166 1.12 19.45 -10.69
CA ILE A 166 1.36 18.83 -12.01
C ILE A 166 0.12 18.03 -12.46
N ARG A 167 -0.57 17.38 -11.55
CA ARG A 167 -1.82 16.66 -11.87
C ARG A 167 -2.95 17.57 -12.31
N THR A 168 -3.07 18.75 -11.73
CA THR A 168 -4.09 19.75 -12.13
C THR A 168 -3.74 20.41 -13.44
N ALA A 169 -2.47 20.56 -13.76
CA ALA A 169 -2.02 21.14 -15.02
C ALA A 169 -2.15 20.18 -16.22
N LEU A 170 -2.09 18.85 -15.97
CA LEU A 170 -2.30 17.82 -17.00
C LEU A 170 -3.78 17.51 -17.28
N VAL A 171 -4.68 17.95 -16.42
CA VAL A 171 -6.13 17.96 -16.69
C VAL A 171 -6.46 19.36 -17.21
N ASP A 172 -6.19 19.58 -18.50
CA ASP A 172 -6.66 20.79 -19.20
C ASP A 172 -8.20 20.82 -19.10
N PRO A 173 -8.79 21.78 -18.39
CA PRO A 173 -10.25 21.88 -18.31
C PRO A 173 -10.88 22.26 -19.67
N TYR A 174 -10.06 22.54 -20.71
CA TYR A 174 -10.54 23.03 -22.00
C TYR A 174 -10.05 22.23 -23.22
N GLY A 175 -9.30 21.10 -23.05
CA GLY A 175 -8.49 20.70 -24.18
C GLY A 175 -8.34 19.24 -24.56
N LEU A 176 -9.11 18.31 -24.11
CA LEU A 176 -9.15 17.00 -24.76
C LEU A 176 -10.42 16.88 -25.61
N PRO A 177 -10.27 16.69 -26.93
CA PRO A 177 -11.43 16.33 -27.76
C PRO A 177 -12.04 15.03 -27.19
N PRO A 178 -13.36 14.88 -27.24
CA PRO A 178 -14.01 13.66 -26.79
C PRO A 178 -13.43 12.46 -27.56
N PRO A 179 -13.34 11.28 -26.92
CA PRO A 179 -12.81 10.08 -27.59
C PRO A 179 -13.58 9.85 -28.88
N VAL A 180 -12.86 9.70 -29.99
CA VAL A 180 -13.44 9.45 -31.31
C VAL A 180 -14.12 8.07 -31.24
N PRO A 181 -15.43 7.95 -31.48
CA PRO A 181 -16.10 6.65 -31.49
C PRO A 181 -15.49 5.79 -32.61
N GLY A 182 -14.91 4.64 -32.24
CA GLY A 182 -14.44 3.65 -33.20
C GLY A 182 -12.96 3.34 -33.27
N LEU A 183 -12.10 3.98 -32.46
CA LEU A 183 -10.74 3.47 -32.26
C LEU A 183 -10.73 2.45 -31.12
N PRO A 184 -10.21 1.23 -31.36
CA PRO A 184 -10.02 0.28 -30.26
C PRO A 184 -9.05 0.88 -29.23
N ASP A 185 -9.41 0.78 -27.95
CA ASP A 185 -8.55 1.19 -26.83
C ASP A 185 -7.19 0.52 -26.96
N ALA A 186 -6.19 1.29 -27.38
CA ALA A 186 -4.79 0.89 -27.39
C ALA A 186 -4.18 0.95 -25.99
N CYS A 187 -4.94 0.56 -25.02
CA CYS A 187 -4.47 0.29 -23.64
C CYS A 187 -4.71 -1.19 -23.37
N GLY A 188 -3.73 -1.99 -23.74
CA GLY A 188 -3.65 -3.37 -23.27
C GLY A 188 -3.83 -3.37 -21.76
N GLY A 189 -4.98 -3.91 -21.32
CA GLY A 189 -5.32 -3.98 -19.92
C GLY A 189 -4.34 -4.89 -19.19
N HIS A 190 -3.37 -4.28 -18.55
CA HIS A 190 -2.79 -4.92 -17.38
C HIS A 190 -3.83 -4.76 -16.28
N SER A 191 -4.53 -5.84 -16.02
CA SER A 191 -5.37 -5.98 -14.85
C SER A 191 -4.47 -5.79 -13.64
N HIS A 192 -4.47 -4.57 -13.10
CA HIS A 192 -3.90 -4.34 -11.79
C HIS A 192 -4.73 -5.18 -10.82
N ALA A 193 -4.09 -6.20 -10.25
CA ALA A 193 -4.68 -6.88 -9.13
C ALA A 193 -5.00 -5.81 -8.07
N ASN A 194 -6.27 -5.70 -7.73
CA ASN A 194 -6.75 -4.78 -6.70
C ASN A 194 -6.15 -5.21 -5.37
N MET A 195 -5.12 -4.52 -4.94
CA MET A 195 -4.46 -4.79 -3.68
C MET A 195 -4.92 -3.76 -2.67
N GLY A 196 -5.82 -4.19 -1.78
CA GLY A 196 -6.30 -3.35 -0.68
C GLY A 196 -5.30 -3.29 0.46
N SER A 197 -5.10 -2.10 1.01
CA SER A 197 -4.36 -1.92 2.25
C SER A 197 -5.27 -2.21 3.45
N LEU A 198 -4.77 -2.98 4.41
CA LEU A 198 -5.53 -3.40 5.60
C LEU A 198 -4.86 -3.01 6.90
N ILE A 199 -5.68 -2.58 7.81
CA ILE A 199 -5.36 -2.37 9.22
C ILE A 199 -6.39 -3.10 10.07
#